data_5dcc58fee95e4b854e7d555cc1c5a250
#
_entry.id   5dcc58fee95e4b854e7d555cc1c5a250
#
_cell.length_a   1.000
_cell.length_b   1.000
_cell.length_c   1.000
_cell.angle_alpha   90.00
_cell.angle_beta   90.00
_cell.angle_gamma   90.00
#
_symmetry.space_group_name_H-M   'P 1'
#
loop_
_entity.id
_entity.type
_entity.pdbx_description
1 polymer ?
#
loop_
_entity_poly.entity_id
_entity_poly.type
_entity_poly.pdbx_seq_one_letter_code
_entity_poly.pdbx_strand_id
1 'polypeptide(L)'
;HLLYSRFWHKFLYDIGVVPTKEPYAKRTSHGMILGEGGEKMSKSRGNVVNPNDIVAQYGADTMRLHIMFIGDFEKAVSWSNEAVKGSKRFLDRCFNLQDMAIDDENISAKNESIVHKTIKKVTQDIDELKMNTAIAAMMTMVNEFYANGCSKGDVRALCLLLSPFAPHMVEEMWENMGFAAKEGKMAMQMPWPEYDEAKTVDATREMAVQVNGKLKSTITVPSDSEDSVVIDAACADEKVKRLMEGKQLVKTIVVKNKLINLIIK
;
A
#
# COMPACT_ATOMS: atom_id res chain seq x y z
N HIS A 1 22.28 -2.63 -25.04
CA HIS A 1 21.68 -1.28 -24.89
C HIS A 1 22.59 -0.29 -24.20
N LEU A 2 23.22 -0.65 -23.08
CA LEU A 2 24.06 0.27 -22.32
C LEU A 2 25.27 0.76 -23.12
N LEU A 3 25.91 -0.10 -23.89
CA LEU A 3 27.05 0.25 -24.71
C LEU A 3 26.64 1.27 -25.79
N TYR A 4 25.58 1.00 -26.53
CA TYR A 4 25.12 1.88 -27.60
C TYR A 4 24.64 3.23 -27.08
N SER A 5 23.79 3.23 -26.04
CA SER A 5 23.25 4.47 -25.51
C SER A 5 24.35 5.37 -24.92
N ARG A 6 25.33 4.79 -24.22
CA ARG A 6 26.47 5.53 -23.67
C ARG A 6 27.40 6.07 -24.76
N PHE A 7 27.66 5.28 -25.79
CA PHE A 7 28.51 5.68 -26.92
C PHE A 7 27.87 6.88 -27.66
N TRP A 8 26.58 6.77 -28.04
CA TRP A 8 25.85 7.84 -28.68
C TRP A 8 25.78 9.11 -27.82
N HIS A 9 25.50 8.97 -26.54
CA HIS A 9 25.43 10.10 -25.64
C HIS A 9 26.76 10.84 -25.56
N LYS A 10 27.88 10.12 -25.46
CA LYS A 10 29.23 10.72 -25.46
C LYS A 10 29.53 11.48 -26.75
N PHE A 11 29.16 10.90 -27.89
CA PHE A 11 29.29 11.59 -29.18
C PHE A 11 28.46 12.88 -29.20
N LEU A 12 27.19 12.81 -28.77
CA LEU A 12 26.31 14.00 -28.68
C LEU A 12 26.82 15.04 -27.71
N TYR A 13 27.49 14.62 -26.63
CA TYR A 13 28.13 15.53 -25.70
C TYR A 13 29.36 16.22 -26.37
N ASP A 14 30.19 15.48 -27.07
CA ASP A 14 31.37 16.02 -27.72
C ASP A 14 31.04 17.07 -28.82
N ILE A 15 29.88 16.94 -29.46
CA ILE A 15 29.37 17.93 -30.44
C ILE A 15 28.42 18.98 -29.82
N GLY A 16 28.27 19.02 -28.49
CA GLY A 16 27.51 20.05 -27.76
C GLY A 16 25.97 19.94 -27.81
N VAL A 17 25.44 18.79 -28.17
CA VAL A 17 23.97 18.58 -28.28
C VAL A 17 23.33 18.25 -26.93
N VAL A 18 24.03 17.56 -26.04
CA VAL A 18 23.54 17.21 -24.69
C VAL A 18 24.41 17.85 -23.60
N PRO A 19 23.83 18.21 -22.44
CA PRO A 19 24.53 18.99 -21.41
C PRO A 19 25.43 18.17 -20.49
N THR A 20 25.29 16.82 -20.46
CA THR A 20 26.01 15.95 -19.53
C THR A 20 26.91 14.96 -20.26
N LYS A 21 28.06 14.63 -19.67
CA LYS A 21 29.02 13.69 -20.25
C LYS A 21 28.58 12.23 -20.16
N GLU A 22 27.80 11.88 -19.13
CA GLU A 22 27.27 10.53 -18.93
C GLU A 22 25.74 10.54 -19.00
N PRO A 23 25.12 9.52 -19.64
CA PRO A 23 23.67 9.48 -19.85
C PRO A 23 22.86 9.13 -18.60
N TYR A 24 23.49 8.47 -17.62
CA TYR A 24 22.79 7.91 -16.46
C TYR A 24 23.46 8.28 -15.16
N ALA A 25 22.68 8.79 -14.20
CA ALA A 25 23.14 8.99 -12.83
C ALA A 25 23.15 7.67 -12.02
N LYS A 26 22.21 6.77 -12.32
CA LYS A 26 22.04 5.49 -11.65
C LYS A 26 21.58 4.42 -12.63
N ARG A 27 22.02 3.19 -12.44
CA ARG A 27 21.51 2.02 -13.15
C ARG A 27 21.13 0.94 -12.15
N THR A 28 19.87 0.48 -12.22
CA THR A 28 19.39 -0.65 -11.43
C THR A 28 19.05 -1.81 -12.38
N SER A 29 19.48 -3.02 -12.04
CA SER A 29 19.14 -4.22 -12.80
C SER A 29 17.82 -4.78 -12.27
N HIS A 30 16.86 -4.99 -13.17
CA HIS A 30 15.64 -5.70 -12.81
C HIS A 30 15.85 -7.22 -12.83
N GLY A 31 15.02 -7.94 -12.07
CA GLY A 31 14.91 -9.38 -12.12
C GLY A 31 14.26 -9.87 -13.42
N MET A 32 14.28 -11.18 -13.62
CA MET A 32 13.66 -11.81 -14.79
C MET A 32 12.32 -12.41 -14.42
N ILE A 33 11.30 -12.18 -15.27
CA ILE A 33 10.03 -12.91 -15.17
C ILE A 33 10.20 -14.24 -15.89
N LEU A 34 10.06 -15.30 -15.13
CA LEU A 34 10.17 -16.68 -15.59
C LEU A 34 8.79 -17.23 -15.97
N GLY A 35 8.75 -18.28 -16.77
CA GLY A 35 7.52 -19.02 -17.03
C GLY A 35 6.97 -19.73 -15.81
N GLU A 36 5.78 -20.33 -15.96
CA GLU A 36 5.13 -21.14 -14.97
C GLU A 36 6.05 -22.22 -14.46
N GLY A 37 6.71 -22.68 -13.97
CA GLY A 37 7.69 -23.70 -13.60
C GLY A 37 9.05 -23.14 -13.22
N GLY A 38 9.18 -21.80 -13.22
CA GLY A 38 10.45 -21.14 -12.82
C GLY A 38 11.55 -21.22 -13.89
N GLU A 39 11.20 -21.58 -15.13
CA GLU A 39 12.14 -21.64 -16.23
C GLU A 39 12.14 -20.35 -17.06
N LYS A 40 13.29 -20.03 -17.68
CA LYS A 40 13.38 -18.90 -18.59
C LYS A 40 12.41 -19.06 -19.75
N MET A 41 11.60 -18.04 -20.02
CA MET A 41 10.70 -18.01 -21.16
C MET A 41 11.48 -18.06 -22.46
N SER A 42 11.05 -18.90 -23.39
CA SER A 42 11.65 -19.06 -24.71
C SER A 42 10.61 -19.52 -25.73
N LYS A 43 10.66 -18.93 -26.94
CA LYS A 43 9.76 -19.34 -28.04
C LYS A 43 9.90 -20.81 -28.38
N SER A 44 11.11 -21.37 -28.33
CA SER A 44 11.38 -22.77 -28.62
C SER A 44 10.79 -23.74 -27.59
N ARG A 45 10.52 -23.28 -26.35
CA ARG A 45 9.90 -24.05 -25.29
C ARG A 45 8.38 -23.89 -25.23
N GLY A 46 7.81 -22.96 -25.97
CA GLY A 46 6.38 -22.68 -25.96
C GLY A 46 5.84 -22.12 -24.63
N ASN A 47 6.72 -21.64 -23.72
CA ASN A 47 6.36 -21.15 -22.40
C ASN A 47 6.35 -19.61 -22.28
N VAL A 48 6.28 -18.92 -23.41
CA VAL A 48 6.23 -17.44 -23.45
C VAL A 48 4.83 -16.96 -23.15
N VAL A 49 4.71 -16.03 -22.21
CA VAL A 49 3.49 -15.26 -21.98
C VAL A 49 3.55 -14.02 -22.87
N ASN A 50 2.56 -13.89 -23.77
CA ASN A 50 2.44 -12.71 -24.63
C ASN A 50 1.70 -11.60 -23.88
N PRO A 51 2.33 -10.43 -23.62
CA PRO A 51 1.67 -9.32 -22.96
C PRO A 51 0.37 -8.86 -23.61
N ASN A 52 0.29 -8.92 -24.94
CA ASN A 52 -0.92 -8.50 -25.69
C ASN A 52 -2.13 -9.35 -25.33
N ASP A 53 -1.95 -10.65 -25.10
CA ASP A 53 -3.05 -11.54 -24.73
C ASP A 53 -3.57 -11.21 -23.33
N ILE A 54 -2.67 -10.88 -22.41
CA ILE A 54 -3.02 -10.44 -21.05
C ILE A 54 -3.74 -9.09 -21.08
N VAL A 55 -3.24 -8.14 -21.88
CA VAL A 55 -3.89 -6.83 -22.05
C VAL A 55 -5.27 -6.97 -22.68
N ALA A 56 -5.43 -7.82 -23.70
CA ALA A 56 -6.73 -8.07 -24.31
C ALA A 56 -7.75 -8.68 -23.32
N GLN A 57 -7.29 -9.54 -22.42
CA GLN A 57 -8.15 -10.25 -21.47
C GLN A 57 -8.44 -9.44 -20.19
N TYR A 58 -7.47 -8.72 -19.64
CA TYR A 58 -7.55 -8.10 -18.32
C TYR A 58 -7.37 -6.59 -18.32
N GLY A 59 -6.94 -6.00 -19.43
CA GLY A 59 -6.62 -4.58 -19.54
C GLY A 59 -5.15 -4.26 -19.25
N ALA A 60 -4.69 -3.14 -19.80
CA ALA A 60 -3.29 -2.69 -19.69
C ALA A 60 -2.89 -2.40 -18.23
N ASP A 61 -3.77 -1.76 -17.46
CA ASP A 61 -3.49 -1.40 -16.06
C ASP A 61 -3.34 -2.64 -15.16
N THR A 62 -4.11 -3.70 -15.43
CA THR A 62 -3.94 -4.97 -14.71
C THR A 62 -2.58 -5.58 -15.01
N MET A 63 -2.13 -5.57 -16.26
CA MET A 63 -0.81 -6.07 -16.64
C MET A 63 0.30 -5.24 -15.98
N ARG A 64 0.20 -3.90 -16.02
CA ARG A 64 1.16 -2.99 -15.38
C ARG A 64 1.27 -3.24 -13.88
N LEU A 65 0.11 -3.22 -13.20
CA LEU A 65 0.06 -3.46 -11.75
C LEU A 65 0.64 -4.84 -11.40
N HIS A 66 0.28 -5.87 -12.16
CA HIS A 66 0.77 -7.23 -11.92
C HIS A 66 2.29 -7.33 -12.01
N ILE A 67 2.90 -6.78 -13.05
CA ILE A 67 4.36 -6.78 -13.22
C ILE A 67 5.07 -6.08 -12.04
N MET A 68 4.50 -4.99 -11.53
CA MET A 68 5.06 -4.25 -10.39
C MET A 68 4.79 -4.95 -9.05
N PHE A 69 3.76 -5.80 -8.98
CA PHE A 69 3.35 -6.49 -7.76
C PHE A 69 3.95 -7.89 -7.59
N ILE A 70 4.32 -8.56 -8.68
CA ILE A 70 4.69 -9.99 -8.70
C ILE A 70 5.86 -10.33 -7.77
N GLY A 71 6.73 -9.37 -7.45
CA GLY A 71 7.87 -9.58 -6.55
C GLY A 71 8.79 -8.38 -6.42
N ASP A 72 9.92 -8.62 -5.79
CA ASP A 72 11.00 -7.65 -5.65
C ASP A 72 11.57 -7.30 -7.04
N PHE A 73 11.79 -6.01 -7.30
CA PHE A 73 12.24 -5.51 -8.60
C PHE A 73 13.53 -6.16 -9.10
N GLU A 74 14.46 -6.48 -8.21
CA GLU A 74 15.77 -7.03 -8.56
C GLU A 74 15.80 -8.57 -8.62
N LYS A 75 14.74 -9.25 -8.17
CA LYS A 75 14.69 -10.71 -8.10
C LYS A 75 13.94 -11.34 -9.26
N ALA A 76 14.37 -12.54 -9.64
CA ALA A 76 13.61 -13.35 -10.59
C ALA A 76 12.35 -13.91 -9.92
N VAL A 77 11.23 -13.87 -10.64
CA VAL A 77 9.94 -14.36 -10.17
C VAL A 77 9.24 -15.15 -11.25
N SER A 78 8.47 -16.18 -10.86
CA SER A 78 7.69 -16.99 -11.79
C SER A 78 6.35 -16.33 -12.11
N TRP A 79 5.95 -16.37 -13.37
CA TRP A 79 4.63 -15.94 -13.82
C TRP A 79 3.54 -16.83 -13.23
N SER A 80 2.40 -16.23 -12.92
CA SER A 80 1.19 -16.94 -12.49
C SER A 80 -0.05 -16.26 -13.04
N ASN A 81 -0.86 -16.97 -13.84
CA ASN A 81 -2.12 -16.46 -14.35
C ASN A 81 -3.15 -16.18 -13.24
N GLU A 82 -3.12 -16.95 -12.16
CA GLU A 82 -4.00 -16.71 -11.01
C GLU A 82 -3.66 -15.41 -10.27
N ALA A 83 -2.39 -15.06 -10.18
CA ALA A 83 -1.96 -13.80 -9.57
C ALA A 83 -2.39 -12.58 -10.40
N VAL A 84 -2.48 -12.69 -11.73
CA VAL A 84 -3.05 -11.64 -12.60
C VAL A 84 -4.50 -11.34 -12.23
N LYS A 85 -5.31 -12.38 -12.00
CA LYS A 85 -6.71 -12.22 -11.56
C LYS A 85 -6.81 -11.52 -10.20
N GLY A 86 -5.85 -11.75 -9.31
CA GLY A 86 -5.74 -11.03 -8.03
C GLY A 86 -5.52 -9.53 -8.23
N SER A 87 -4.62 -9.17 -9.15
CA SER A 87 -4.36 -7.78 -9.53
C SER A 87 -5.59 -7.11 -10.15
N LYS A 88 -6.31 -7.81 -11.04
CA LYS A 88 -7.58 -7.32 -11.62
C LYS A 88 -8.63 -7.06 -10.54
N ARG A 89 -8.84 -8.00 -9.61
CA ARG A 89 -9.81 -7.83 -8.50
C ARG A 89 -9.48 -6.63 -7.62
N PHE A 90 -8.20 -6.35 -7.39
CA PHE A 90 -7.81 -5.16 -6.64
C PHE A 90 -8.19 -3.89 -7.39
N LEU A 91 -7.89 -3.79 -8.69
CA LEU A 91 -8.28 -2.64 -9.50
C LEU A 91 -9.80 -2.46 -9.57
N ASP A 92 -10.56 -3.55 -9.73
CA ASP A 92 -12.02 -3.49 -9.72
C ASP A 92 -12.55 -2.95 -8.38
N ARG A 93 -11.96 -3.36 -7.27
CA ARG A 93 -12.30 -2.81 -5.95
C ARG A 93 -11.96 -1.32 -5.84
N CYS A 94 -10.81 -0.88 -6.37
CA CYS A 94 -10.48 0.54 -6.41
C CYS A 94 -11.51 1.32 -7.23
N PHE A 95 -11.87 0.82 -8.40
CA PHE A 95 -12.84 1.47 -9.28
C PHE A 95 -14.22 1.62 -8.62
N ASN A 96 -14.70 0.59 -7.94
CA ASN A 96 -16.01 0.61 -7.28
C ASN A 96 -16.09 1.58 -6.09
N LEU A 97 -14.96 2.09 -5.56
CA LEU A 97 -14.99 3.09 -4.50
C LEU A 97 -15.65 4.41 -4.91
N GLN A 98 -15.61 4.76 -6.20
CA GLN A 98 -16.29 5.96 -6.72
C GLN A 98 -17.80 5.94 -6.47
N ASP A 99 -18.42 4.75 -6.46
CA ASP A 99 -19.86 4.59 -6.24
C ASP A 99 -20.23 4.59 -4.74
N MET A 100 -19.23 4.39 -3.86
CA MET A 100 -19.40 4.31 -2.40
C MET A 100 -19.02 5.60 -1.68
N ALA A 101 -18.23 6.45 -2.33
CA ALA A 101 -17.68 7.65 -1.71
C ALA A 101 -18.76 8.67 -1.40
N ILE A 102 -18.81 9.13 -0.13
CA ILE A 102 -19.63 10.28 0.25
C ILE A 102 -19.07 11.56 -0.36
N ASP A 103 -19.94 12.54 -0.63
CA ASP A 103 -19.61 13.82 -1.26
C ASP A 103 -18.94 14.78 -0.27
N ASP A 104 -17.76 14.39 0.23
CA ASP A 104 -16.89 15.21 1.07
C ASP A 104 -15.48 15.19 0.45
N GLU A 105 -14.95 16.37 0.16
CA GLU A 105 -13.63 16.51 -0.47
C GLU A 105 -12.44 16.37 0.49
N ASN A 106 -12.71 16.35 1.77
CA ASN A 106 -11.69 16.13 2.79
C ASN A 106 -11.43 14.64 3.01
N ILE A 107 -10.22 14.32 3.43
CA ILE A 107 -9.93 12.98 3.96
C ILE A 107 -10.80 12.76 5.20
N SER A 108 -11.51 11.64 5.25
CA SER A 108 -12.38 11.33 6.37
C SER A 108 -11.59 11.09 7.66
N ALA A 109 -12.10 11.55 8.80
CA ALA A 109 -11.41 11.40 10.08
C ALA A 109 -11.10 9.94 10.44
N LYS A 110 -11.94 8.99 10.00
CA LYS A 110 -11.71 7.56 10.23
C LYS A 110 -10.55 6.99 9.43
N ASN A 111 -10.27 7.56 8.27
CA ASN A 111 -9.23 7.08 7.35
C ASN A 111 -7.98 7.97 7.38
N GLU A 112 -7.97 9.05 8.14
CA GLU A 112 -6.87 10.03 8.14
C GLU A 112 -5.51 9.37 8.38
N SER A 113 -5.41 8.54 9.41
CA SER A 113 -4.15 7.87 9.75
C SER A 113 -3.70 6.91 8.66
N ILE A 114 -4.59 6.05 8.14
CA ILE A 114 -4.20 5.09 7.10
C ILE A 114 -3.84 5.79 5.78
N VAL A 115 -4.51 6.89 5.42
CA VAL A 115 -4.18 7.66 4.22
C VAL A 115 -2.78 8.26 4.34
N HIS A 116 -2.47 8.98 5.43
CA HIS A 116 -1.15 9.58 5.62
C HIS A 116 -0.03 8.55 5.73
N LYS A 117 -0.26 7.42 6.41
CA LYS A 117 0.68 6.29 6.44
C LYS A 117 0.94 5.73 5.05
N THR A 118 -0.11 5.57 4.26
CA THR A 118 0.01 5.00 2.92
C THR A 118 0.74 5.95 1.98
N ILE A 119 0.46 7.26 2.03
CA ILE A 119 1.20 8.27 1.25
C ILE A 119 2.70 8.17 1.59
N LYS A 120 3.06 8.21 2.88
CA LYS A 120 4.45 8.08 3.33
C LYS A 120 5.09 6.80 2.82
N LYS A 121 4.42 5.66 3.03
CA LYS A 121 4.94 4.33 2.66
C LYS A 121 5.13 4.20 1.15
N VAL A 122 4.14 4.58 0.35
CA VAL A 122 4.20 4.50 -1.11
C VAL A 122 5.29 5.42 -1.68
N THR A 123 5.43 6.63 -1.13
CA THR A 123 6.50 7.57 -1.53
C THR A 123 7.88 6.95 -1.32
N GLN A 124 8.14 6.41 -0.14
CA GLN A 124 9.41 5.75 0.18
C GLN A 124 9.66 4.51 -0.67
N ASP A 125 8.64 3.69 -0.86
CA ASP A 125 8.77 2.45 -1.62
C ASP A 125 9.01 2.69 -3.11
N ILE A 126 8.44 3.74 -3.70
CA ILE A 126 8.72 4.11 -5.09
C ILE A 126 10.19 4.55 -5.24
N ASP A 127 10.70 5.38 -4.35
CA ASP A 127 12.09 5.83 -4.35
C ASP A 127 13.08 4.66 -4.21
N GLU A 128 12.69 3.63 -3.44
CA GLU A 128 13.47 2.42 -3.20
C GLU A 128 13.20 1.30 -4.22
N LEU A 129 12.37 1.51 -5.24
CA LEU A 129 11.92 0.52 -6.23
C LEU A 129 11.21 -0.71 -5.61
N LYS A 130 10.57 -0.54 -4.47
CA LYS A 130 9.78 -1.55 -3.76
C LYS A 130 8.30 -1.50 -4.14
N MET A 131 8.01 -1.58 -5.44
CA MET A 131 6.66 -1.40 -6.00
C MET A 131 5.64 -2.38 -5.42
N ASN A 132 6.06 -3.61 -5.11
CA ASN A 132 5.21 -4.64 -4.53
C ASN A 132 4.70 -4.26 -3.13
N THR A 133 5.54 -3.67 -2.28
CA THR A 133 5.15 -3.21 -0.95
C THR A 133 4.32 -1.93 -1.00
N ALA A 134 4.58 -1.04 -1.96
CA ALA A 134 3.73 0.12 -2.24
C ALA A 134 2.30 -0.30 -2.60
N ILE A 135 2.16 -1.28 -3.50
CA ILE A 135 0.84 -1.83 -3.89
C ILE A 135 0.16 -2.50 -2.70
N ALA A 136 0.89 -3.28 -1.88
CA ALA A 136 0.35 -3.89 -0.68
C ALA A 136 -0.16 -2.85 0.34
N ALA A 137 0.53 -1.72 0.50
CA ALA A 137 0.07 -0.62 1.36
C ALA A 137 -1.24 0.00 0.83
N MET A 138 -1.36 0.21 -0.48
CA MET A 138 -2.61 0.67 -1.10
C MET A 138 -3.74 -0.36 -0.95
N MET A 139 -3.46 -1.66 -1.03
CA MET A 139 -4.46 -2.71 -0.77
C MET A 139 -4.98 -2.65 0.67
N THR A 140 -4.11 -2.41 1.64
CA THR A 140 -4.50 -2.21 3.05
C THR A 140 -5.40 -0.99 3.19
N MET A 141 -5.03 0.15 2.60
CA MET A 141 -5.84 1.37 2.62
C MET A 141 -7.23 1.15 1.99
N VAL A 142 -7.32 0.45 0.86
CA VAL A 142 -8.60 0.11 0.23
C VAL A 142 -9.45 -0.79 1.14
N ASN A 143 -8.84 -1.74 1.89
CA ASN A 143 -9.58 -2.54 2.86
C ASN A 143 -10.21 -1.68 3.97
N GLU A 144 -9.48 -0.69 4.48
CA GLU A 144 -9.99 0.26 5.47
C GLU A 144 -11.15 1.11 4.89
N PHE A 145 -11.04 1.55 3.63
CA PHE A 145 -12.13 2.28 2.98
C PHE A 145 -13.42 1.45 2.87
N TYR A 146 -13.29 0.15 2.59
CA TYR A 146 -14.45 -0.75 2.58
C TYR A 146 -15.02 -1.00 3.99
N ALA A 147 -14.19 -1.01 5.02
CA ALA A 147 -14.61 -1.24 6.40
C ALA A 147 -15.25 0.01 7.03
N ASN A 148 -14.69 1.18 6.78
CA ASN A 148 -15.04 2.44 7.44
C ASN A 148 -15.99 3.33 6.63
N GLY A 149 -16.18 3.03 5.33
CA GLY A 149 -16.65 3.96 4.31
C GLY A 149 -15.53 4.89 3.87
N CYS A 150 -15.75 5.64 2.79
CA CYS A 150 -14.78 6.58 2.27
C CYS A 150 -15.45 7.89 1.80
N SER A 151 -14.66 8.95 1.77
CA SER A 151 -15.01 10.26 1.18
C SER A 151 -14.41 10.41 -0.21
N LYS A 152 -14.84 11.42 -0.97
CA LYS A 152 -14.17 11.84 -2.21
C LYS A 152 -12.69 12.17 -1.96
N GLY A 153 -12.38 12.81 -0.83
CA GLY A 153 -10.99 13.12 -0.45
C GLY A 153 -10.14 11.87 -0.25
N ASP A 154 -10.69 10.81 0.36
CA ASP A 154 -10.01 9.52 0.51
C ASP A 154 -9.71 8.89 -0.86
N VAL A 155 -10.71 8.85 -1.76
CA VAL A 155 -10.54 8.30 -3.10
C VAL A 155 -9.59 9.14 -3.95
N ARG A 156 -9.61 10.47 -3.79
CA ARG A 156 -8.66 11.37 -4.45
C ARG A 156 -7.21 11.02 -4.07
N ALA A 157 -6.95 10.79 -2.80
CA ALA A 157 -5.61 10.37 -2.35
C ALA A 157 -5.20 9.04 -2.96
N LEU A 158 -6.11 8.05 -3.01
CA LEU A 158 -5.86 6.77 -3.67
C LEU A 158 -5.56 6.95 -5.17
N CYS A 159 -6.33 7.76 -5.88
CA CYS A 159 -6.11 8.02 -7.31
C CYS A 159 -4.70 8.56 -7.56
N LEU A 160 -4.24 9.54 -6.77
CA LEU A 160 -2.91 10.11 -6.93
C LEU A 160 -1.82 9.06 -6.70
N LEU A 161 -1.94 8.23 -5.67
CA LEU A 161 -0.97 7.17 -5.37
C LEU A 161 -0.99 6.04 -6.41
N LEU A 162 -2.16 5.72 -6.96
CA LEU A 162 -2.35 4.62 -7.91
C LEU A 162 -2.01 5.03 -9.35
N SER A 163 -1.99 6.33 -9.66
CA SER A 163 -1.74 6.87 -11.01
C SER A 163 -0.49 6.30 -11.71
N PRO A 164 0.68 6.14 -11.06
CA PRO A 164 1.84 5.52 -11.71
C PRO A 164 1.65 4.04 -12.07
N PHE A 165 0.76 3.33 -11.36
CA PHE A 165 0.53 1.91 -11.50
C PHE A 165 -0.59 1.58 -12.49
N ALA A 166 -1.69 2.31 -12.43
CA ALA A 166 -2.91 2.08 -13.21
C ALA A 166 -3.47 3.39 -13.79
N PRO A 167 -2.71 4.05 -14.70
CA PRO A 167 -3.03 5.40 -15.16
C PRO A 167 -4.38 5.52 -15.88
N HIS A 168 -4.78 4.54 -16.70
CA HIS A 168 -6.01 4.64 -17.48
C HIS A 168 -7.25 4.58 -16.58
N MET A 169 -7.28 3.63 -15.65
CA MET A 169 -8.38 3.52 -14.68
C MET A 169 -8.47 4.74 -13.78
N VAL A 170 -7.32 5.26 -13.34
CA VAL A 170 -7.28 6.44 -12.47
C VAL A 170 -7.81 7.68 -13.18
N GLU A 171 -7.45 7.91 -14.44
CA GLU A 171 -7.98 9.06 -15.19
C GLU A 171 -9.50 8.94 -15.41
N GLU A 172 -10.02 7.77 -15.67
CA GLU A 172 -11.46 7.50 -15.74
C GLU A 172 -12.16 7.83 -14.41
N MET A 173 -11.62 7.34 -13.29
CA MET A 173 -12.14 7.66 -11.96
C MET A 173 -12.06 9.16 -11.65
N TRP A 174 -10.97 9.81 -12.05
CA TRP A 174 -10.73 11.22 -11.85
C TRP A 174 -11.78 12.08 -12.57
N GLU A 175 -12.13 11.70 -13.79
CA GLU A 175 -13.19 12.34 -14.56
C GLU A 175 -14.57 12.06 -13.94
N ASN A 176 -14.91 10.80 -13.68
CA ASN A 176 -16.20 10.38 -13.15
C ASN A 176 -16.54 11.05 -11.81
N MET A 177 -15.53 11.23 -10.95
CA MET A 177 -15.70 11.88 -9.65
C MET A 177 -15.71 13.42 -9.70
N GLY A 178 -15.52 14.00 -10.88
CA GLY A 178 -15.55 15.44 -11.11
C GLY A 178 -14.26 16.18 -10.79
N PHE A 179 -13.19 15.49 -10.43
CA PHE A 179 -11.89 16.11 -10.10
C PHE A 179 -11.28 16.80 -11.32
N ALA A 180 -11.39 16.19 -12.52
CA ALA A 180 -10.89 16.78 -13.75
C ALA A 180 -11.53 18.14 -14.05
N ALA A 181 -12.85 18.24 -13.89
CA ALA A 181 -13.59 19.49 -14.10
C ALA A 181 -13.23 20.57 -13.06
N LYS A 182 -13.00 20.18 -11.82
CA LYS A 182 -12.64 21.07 -10.72
C LYS A 182 -11.20 21.60 -10.83
N GLU A 183 -10.24 20.71 -11.06
CA GLU A 183 -8.81 21.03 -11.10
C GLU A 183 -8.35 21.58 -12.45
N GLY A 184 -9.13 21.35 -13.52
CA GLY A 184 -8.73 21.66 -14.91
C GLY A 184 -7.51 20.84 -15.37
N LYS A 185 -7.25 19.71 -14.74
CA LYS A 185 -6.06 18.87 -14.94
C LYS A 185 -6.39 17.39 -14.81
N MET A 186 -5.62 16.56 -15.50
CA MET A 186 -5.62 15.10 -15.33
C MET A 186 -4.95 14.73 -14.01
N ALA A 187 -5.26 13.55 -13.48
CA ALA A 187 -4.65 13.03 -12.25
C ALA A 187 -3.12 12.99 -12.34
N MET A 188 -2.58 12.55 -13.47
CA MET A 188 -1.14 12.48 -13.72
C MET A 188 -0.43 13.85 -13.75
N GLN A 189 -1.17 14.94 -13.88
CA GLN A 189 -0.64 16.32 -13.88
C GLN A 189 -0.70 16.96 -12.49
N MET A 190 -1.31 16.29 -11.53
CA MET A 190 -1.38 16.77 -10.16
C MET A 190 -0.04 16.57 -9.44
N PRO A 191 0.27 17.43 -8.45
CA PRO A 191 1.43 17.18 -7.60
C PRO A 191 1.25 15.89 -6.80
N TRP A 192 2.37 15.23 -6.49
CA TRP A 192 2.37 14.07 -5.61
C TRP A 192 1.79 14.45 -4.25
N PRO A 193 0.95 13.59 -3.63
CA PRO A 193 0.31 13.92 -2.36
C PRO A 193 1.32 13.99 -1.23
N GLU A 194 1.16 14.97 -0.35
CA GLU A 194 1.98 15.12 0.85
C GLU A 194 1.32 14.43 2.04
N TYR A 195 2.14 13.97 2.99
CA TYR A 195 1.66 13.41 4.24
C TYR A 195 2.06 14.29 5.43
N ASP A 196 1.22 14.29 6.45
CA ASP A 196 1.53 14.89 7.74
C ASP A 196 2.03 13.80 8.68
N GLU A 197 3.25 13.92 9.18
CA GLU A 197 3.88 12.95 10.08
C GLU A 197 3.05 12.76 11.38
N ALA A 198 2.47 13.83 11.92
CA ALA A 198 1.64 13.77 13.12
C ALA A 198 0.37 12.92 12.92
N LYS A 199 -0.14 12.85 11.68
CA LYS A 199 -1.33 12.08 11.32
C LYS A 199 -1.02 10.62 10.98
N THR A 200 0.25 10.25 10.88
CA THR A 200 0.64 8.85 10.66
C THR A 200 0.55 7.99 11.94
N VAL A 201 0.25 8.58 13.08
CA VAL A 201 0.10 7.86 14.34
C VAL A 201 -1.36 7.48 14.53
N ASP A 202 -1.62 6.21 14.84
CA ASP A 202 -2.99 5.78 15.16
C ASP A 202 -3.42 6.45 16.48
N ALA A 203 -4.60 7.06 16.48
CA ALA A 203 -5.17 7.67 17.70
C ALA A 203 -5.41 6.61 18.80
N THR A 204 -5.70 5.38 18.39
CA THR A 204 -5.93 4.25 19.29
C THR A 204 -5.13 3.02 18.85
N ARG A 205 -4.83 2.13 19.79
CA ARG A 205 -4.19 0.84 19.54
C ARG A 205 -4.91 -0.31 20.20
N GLU A 206 -4.90 -1.43 19.50
CA GLU A 206 -5.29 -2.70 20.11
C GLU A 206 -4.13 -3.26 20.93
N MET A 207 -4.42 -3.61 22.17
CA MET A 207 -3.46 -4.25 23.08
C MET A 207 -3.98 -5.59 23.56
N ALA A 208 -3.14 -6.62 23.48
CA ALA A 208 -3.47 -7.94 23.96
C ALA A 208 -3.53 -7.96 25.49
N VAL A 209 -4.64 -8.49 26.06
CA VAL A 209 -4.80 -8.69 27.49
C VAL A 209 -4.52 -10.13 27.85
N GLN A 210 -3.50 -10.35 28.63
CA GLN A 210 -3.15 -11.64 29.21
C GLN A 210 -3.54 -11.71 30.68
N VAL A 211 -3.97 -12.90 31.12
CA VAL A 211 -4.18 -13.22 32.54
C VAL A 211 -3.31 -14.44 32.85
N ASN A 212 -2.40 -14.28 33.80
CA ASN A 212 -1.41 -15.30 34.15
C ASN A 212 -0.64 -15.84 32.92
N GLY A 213 -0.24 -14.91 32.00
CA GLY A 213 0.53 -15.23 30.80
C GLY A 213 -0.26 -15.83 29.64
N LYS A 214 -1.59 -16.01 29.77
CA LYS A 214 -2.44 -16.54 28.69
C LYS A 214 -3.32 -15.43 28.11
N LEU A 215 -3.33 -15.28 26.78
CA LEU A 215 -4.20 -14.32 26.07
C LEU A 215 -5.67 -14.61 26.39
N LYS A 216 -6.41 -13.57 26.80
CA LYS A 216 -7.83 -13.66 27.19
C LYS A 216 -8.72 -12.68 26.44
N SER A 217 -8.22 -11.50 26.13
CA SER A 217 -8.98 -10.45 25.44
C SER A 217 -8.04 -9.53 24.66
N THR A 218 -8.64 -8.62 23.90
CA THR A 218 -7.97 -7.50 23.26
C THR A 218 -8.73 -6.24 23.63
N ILE A 219 -8.05 -5.19 24.03
CA ILE A 219 -8.63 -3.89 24.36
C ILE A 219 -8.11 -2.83 23.41
N THR A 220 -8.92 -1.81 23.12
CA THR A 220 -8.52 -0.64 22.36
C THR A 220 -8.29 0.51 23.33
N VAL A 221 -7.09 1.06 23.30
CA VAL A 221 -6.69 2.21 24.15
C VAL A 221 -6.08 3.31 23.28
N PRO A 222 -6.12 4.60 23.70
CA PRO A 222 -5.39 5.64 23.01
C PRO A 222 -3.90 5.28 22.87
N SER A 223 -3.30 5.61 21.74
CA SER A 223 -1.87 5.36 21.51
C SER A 223 -1.03 6.11 22.55
N ASP A 224 0.04 5.49 22.98
CA ASP A 224 0.95 6.04 24.01
C ASP A 224 0.30 6.35 25.38
N SER A 225 -0.87 5.73 25.68
CA SER A 225 -1.51 5.84 26.99
C SER A 225 -0.57 5.49 28.13
N GLU A 226 -0.76 6.14 29.27
CA GLU A 226 -0.12 5.77 30.52
C GLU A 226 -0.58 4.37 30.98
N ASP A 227 0.27 3.69 31.71
CA ASP A 227 0.00 2.34 32.21
C ASP A 227 -1.31 2.25 33.00
N SER A 228 -1.67 3.30 33.75
CA SER A 228 -2.93 3.40 34.49
C SER A 228 -4.15 3.25 33.58
N VAL A 229 -4.19 3.97 32.45
CA VAL A 229 -5.29 3.92 31.47
C VAL A 229 -5.41 2.53 30.85
N VAL A 230 -4.28 1.90 30.54
CA VAL A 230 -4.25 0.53 29.99
C VAL A 230 -4.74 -0.49 31.02
N ILE A 231 -4.35 -0.35 32.29
CA ILE A 231 -4.78 -1.22 33.38
C ILE A 231 -6.30 -1.09 33.59
N ASP A 232 -6.80 0.14 33.66
CA ASP A 232 -8.23 0.40 33.87
C ASP A 232 -9.07 -0.17 32.70
N ALA A 233 -8.66 0.04 31.47
CA ALA A 233 -9.30 -0.52 30.29
C ALA A 233 -9.29 -2.07 30.30
N ALA A 234 -8.16 -2.68 30.66
CA ALA A 234 -8.05 -4.14 30.74
C ALA A 234 -8.93 -4.72 31.86
N CYS A 235 -8.99 -4.07 33.01
CA CYS A 235 -9.86 -4.47 34.12
C CYS A 235 -11.35 -4.22 33.84
N ALA A 236 -11.66 -3.29 32.94
CA ALA A 236 -13.04 -3.00 32.52
C ALA A 236 -13.58 -4.03 31.50
N ASP A 237 -12.72 -4.77 30.80
CA ASP A 237 -13.14 -5.81 29.85
C ASP A 237 -13.97 -6.91 30.53
N GLU A 238 -15.13 -7.26 29.97
CA GLU A 238 -16.05 -8.23 30.58
C GLU A 238 -15.44 -9.63 30.77
N LYS A 239 -14.60 -10.09 29.85
CA LYS A 239 -13.95 -11.40 29.95
C LYS A 239 -12.92 -11.40 31.08
N VAL A 240 -12.22 -10.31 31.22
CA VAL A 240 -11.21 -10.14 32.28
C VAL A 240 -11.90 -10.00 33.64
N LYS A 241 -12.97 -9.20 33.76
CA LYS A 241 -13.77 -9.08 34.98
C LYS A 241 -14.23 -10.43 35.53
N ARG A 242 -14.78 -11.28 34.68
CA ARG A 242 -15.23 -12.64 35.07
C ARG A 242 -14.09 -13.52 35.58
N LEU A 243 -12.89 -13.34 35.03
CA LEU A 243 -11.70 -14.10 35.47
C LEU A 243 -11.11 -13.57 36.77
N MET A 244 -11.40 -12.31 37.12
CA MET A 244 -10.95 -11.66 38.36
C MET A 244 -11.95 -11.85 39.52
N GLU A 245 -13.17 -12.32 39.27
CA GLU A 245 -14.14 -12.58 40.35
C GLU A 245 -13.58 -13.53 41.41
N GLY A 246 -13.59 -13.07 42.65
CA GLY A 246 -13.06 -13.82 43.82
C GLY A 246 -11.53 -13.95 43.86
N LYS A 247 -10.79 -13.23 43.04
CA LYS A 247 -9.32 -13.27 42.96
C LYS A 247 -8.72 -11.90 43.19
N GLN A 248 -7.50 -11.89 43.71
CA GLN A 248 -6.77 -10.66 43.98
C GLN A 248 -5.74 -10.40 42.86
N LEU A 249 -5.73 -9.16 42.35
CA LEU A 249 -4.68 -8.71 41.41
C LEU A 249 -3.37 -8.53 42.16
N VAL A 250 -2.36 -9.35 41.85
CA VAL A 250 -1.08 -9.37 42.53
C VAL A 250 -0.06 -8.44 41.84
N LYS A 251 -0.06 -8.45 40.51
CA LYS A 251 0.90 -7.69 39.70
C LYS A 251 0.35 -7.41 38.30
N THR A 252 0.68 -6.23 37.79
CA THR A 252 0.45 -5.85 36.40
C THR A 252 1.78 -5.67 35.67
N ILE A 253 1.88 -6.13 34.43
CA ILE A 253 3.03 -5.93 33.56
C ILE A 253 2.50 -5.34 32.26
N VAL A 254 2.80 -4.07 32.00
CA VAL A 254 2.45 -3.38 30.78
C VAL A 254 3.68 -3.33 29.86
N VAL A 255 3.52 -3.82 28.65
CA VAL A 255 4.49 -3.62 27.57
C VAL A 255 3.88 -2.59 26.62
N LYS A 256 4.43 -1.38 26.64
CA LYS A 256 3.90 -0.20 25.97
C LYS A 256 3.50 -0.52 24.51
N ASN A 257 2.29 -0.15 24.14
CA ASN A 257 1.73 -0.33 22.80
C ASN A 257 1.67 -1.80 22.30
N LYS A 258 1.74 -2.80 23.18
CA LYS A 258 1.80 -4.20 22.77
C LYS A 258 0.86 -5.13 23.56
N LEU A 259 1.05 -5.20 24.84
CA LEU A 259 0.24 -6.08 25.69
C LEU A 259 0.21 -5.62 27.15
N ILE A 260 -0.80 -6.09 27.86
CA ILE A 260 -0.85 -6.08 29.33
C ILE A 260 -1.04 -7.50 29.86
N ASN A 261 -0.29 -7.85 30.92
CA ASN A 261 -0.45 -9.12 31.62
C ASN A 261 -0.85 -8.88 33.07
N LEU A 262 -2.03 -9.36 33.44
CA LEU A 262 -2.59 -9.29 34.78
C LEU A 262 -2.29 -10.59 35.51
N ILE A 263 -1.56 -10.53 36.60
CA ILE A 263 -1.26 -11.68 37.44
C ILE A 263 -2.23 -11.67 38.62
N ILE A 264 -3.10 -12.67 38.65
CA ILE A 264 -4.14 -12.84 39.68
C ILE A 264 -3.91 -14.13 40.44
N LYS A 265 -4.28 -14.11 41.73
CA LYS A 265 -4.19 -15.26 42.64
C LYS A 265 -5.51 -15.48 43.38
#